data_f5fa203771e5de23deb59e138e2ec548
#
_entry.id   f5fa203771e5de23deb59e138e2ec548
#
_cell.length_a   1.000
_cell.length_b   1.000
_cell.length_c   1.000
_cell.angle_alpha   90.00
_cell.angle_beta   90.00
_cell.angle_gamma   90.00
#
_symmetry.space_group_name_H-M   'P 1'
#
loop_
_entity.id
_entity.type
_entity.pdbx_description
1 polymer ?
#
loop_
_entity_poly.entity_id
_entity_poly.type
_entity_poly.pdbx_seq_one_letter_code
_entity_poly.pdbx_strand_id
1 'polypeptide(L)'
;AQHLVGENIGLGVNLGVADSAMLLPPEALEWLTETLTHAPEARDARPMGFDAPALPPAILGLLLPAFDAKFDQFAGLATHALLGGVTYEDGHRGHVLAFLGAPEPARAAIAKAMSEALAFSGLDAGELDVTFLDEGSEAATVLLEKALVLHLPERVEEEVQELKITAPGMDPAKPPILR
;
A
#
# COMPACT_ATOMS: atom_id res chain seq x y z
N ALA A 1 0.44 17.29 11.90
CA ALA A 1 -1.02 17.28 11.76
C ALA A 1 -1.71 17.02 13.11
N GLN A 2 -1.33 15.99 13.88
CA GLN A 2 -1.98 15.60 15.15
C GLN A 2 -2.08 16.73 16.20
N HIS A 3 -1.13 17.67 16.23
CA HIS A 3 -1.17 18.82 17.16
C HIS A 3 -2.13 19.94 16.75
N LEU A 4 -2.69 19.90 15.54
CA LEU A 4 -3.63 20.88 15.00
C LEU A 4 -5.09 20.42 15.13
N VAL A 5 -5.30 19.15 15.43
CA VAL A 5 -6.63 18.56 15.61
C VAL A 5 -7.23 19.09 16.92
N GLY A 6 -8.44 19.60 16.85
CA GLY A 6 -9.15 20.21 17.99
C GLY A 6 -8.90 21.70 18.20
N GLU A 7 -7.91 22.31 17.54
CA GLU A 7 -7.63 23.75 17.63
C GLU A 7 -8.42 24.59 16.62
N ASN A 8 -9.25 23.96 15.79
CA ASN A 8 -10.00 24.60 14.70
C ASN A 8 -9.10 25.39 13.72
N ILE A 9 -7.90 24.86 13.45
CA ILE A 9 -6.88 25.48 12.59
C ILE A 9 -6.73 24.63 11.33
N GLY A 10 -6.86 25.24 10.16
CA GLY A 10 -6.58 24.61 8.87
C GLY A 10 -5.08 24.60 8.54
N LEU A 11 -4.67 23.78 7.58
CA LEU A 11 -3.29 23.66 7.09
C LEU A 11 -3.19 24.15 5.66
N GLY A 12 -2.33 25.15 5.42
CA GLY A 12 -1.94 25.56 4.07
C GLY A 12 -0.71 24.80 3.60
N VAL A 13 -0.80 24.21 2.41
CA VAL A 13 0.31 23.53 1.75
C VAL A 13 0.71 24.32 0.52
N ASN A 14 2.00 24.62 0.36
CA ASN A 14 2.56 25.36 -0.78
C ASN A 14 1.92 26.73 -1.04
N LEU A 15 1.31 27.37 -0.05
CA LEU A 15 0.66 28.67 -0.20
C LEU A 15 1.66 29.73 -0.70
N GLY A 16 1.38 30.32 -1.87
CA GLY A 16 2.21 31.35 -2.47
C GLY A 16 3.58 30.88 -3.01
N VAL A 17 3.83 29.57 -3.07
CA VAL A 17 5.12 28.99 -3.50
C VAL A 17 4.98 28.19 -4.79
N ALA A 18 3.86 27.51 -5.01
CA ALA A 18 3.64 26.67 -6.18
C ALA A 18 2.17 26.65 -6.60
N ASP A 19 1.92 26.26 -7.89
CA ASP A 19 0.57 26.10 -8.45
C ASP A 19 -0.23 24.98 -7.76
N SER A 20 0.46 24.08 -7.04
CA SER A 20 -0.14 23.04 -6.19
C SER A 20 -0.52 23.54 -4.79
N ALA A 21 -0.77 24.85 -4.64
CA ALA A 21 -1.22 25.42 -3.38
C ALA A 21 -2.60 24.85 -3.00
N MET A 22 -2.72 24.37 -1.78
CA MET A 22 -3.95 23.79 -1.25
C MET A 22 -4.17 24.23 0.19
N LEU A 23 -5.43 24.46 0.55
CA LEU A 23 -5.85 24.72 1.92
C LEU A 23 -6.68 23.55 2.42
N LEU A 24 -6.23 22.89 3.49
CA LEU A 24 -6.97 21.86 4.18
C LEU A 24 -7.71 22.51 5.37
N PRO A 25 -9.04 22.53 5.37
CA PRO A 25 -9.82 23.02 6.49
C PRO A 25 -9.68 22.10 7.71
N PRO A 26 -10.05 22.56 8.93
CA PRO A 26 -9.92 21.78 10.15
C PRO A 26 -10.56 20.38 10.05
N GLU A 27 -11.75 20.30 9.49
CA GLU A 27 -12.51 19.05 9.34
C GLU A 27 -11.77 18.03 8.44
N ALA A 28 -11.08 18.52 7.41
CA ALA A 28 -10.26 17.65 6.54
C ALA A 28 -9.01 17.13 7.27
N LEU A 29 -8.45 17.92 8.21
CA LEU A 29 -7.34 17.48 9.06
C LEU A 29 -7.79 16.44 10.10
N GLU A 30 -8.97 16.61 10.67
CA GLU A 30 -9.57 15.64 11.60
C GLU A 30 -9.81 14.31 10.87
N TRP A 31 -10.49 14.34 9.74
CA TRP A 31 -10.74 13.16 8.92
C TRP A 31 -9.43 12.45 8.48
N LEU A 32 -8.44 13.20 8.01
CA LEU A 32 -7.13 12.65 7.63
C LEU A 32 -6.43 11.99 8.81
N THR A 33 -6.50 12.63 9.99
CA THR A 33 -5.84 12.10 11.19
C THR A 33 -6.53 10.82 11.64
N GLU A 34 -7.85 10.78 11.64
CA GLU A 34 -8.64 9.59 11.98
C GLU A 34 -8.34 8.45 11.00
N THR A 35 -8.39 8.70 9.69
CA THR A 35 -8.10 7.71 8.65
C THR A 35 -6.69 7.15 8.76
N LEU A 36 -5.67 7.99 8.97
CA LEU A 36 -4.27 7.56 9.06
C LEU A 36 -3.91 6.90 10.39
N THR A 37 -4.65 7.14 11.45
CA THR A 37 -4.46 6.48 12.75
C THR A 37 -5.25 5.18 12.86
N HIS A 38 -6.28 5.00 12.03
CA HIS A 38 -7.07 3.78 12.02
C HIS A 38 -6.20 2.60 11.55
N ALA A 39 -6.04 1.61 12.41
CA ALA A 39 -5.39 0.35 12.05
C ALA A 39 -6.48 -0.64 11.62
N PRO A 40 -6.27 -1.41 10.54
CA PRO A 40 -7.21 -2.46 10.16
C PRO A 40 -7.31 -3.49 11.29
N GLU A 41 -8.54 -3.86 11.62
CA GLU A 41 -8.78 -4.90 12.63
C GLU A 41 -8.54 -6.29 12.03
N ALA A 42 -7.74 -7.09 12.72
CA ALA A 42 -7.57 -8.50 12.35
C ALA A 42 -8.82 -9.28 12.77
N ARG A 43 -9.40 -10.02 11.83
CA ARG A 43 -10.57 -10.86 12.05
C ARG A 43 -10.24 -12.30 11.68
N ASP A 44 -10.57 -13.23 12.56
CA ASP A 44 -10.56 -14.66 12.27
C ASP A 44 -11.81 -15.00 11.45
N ALA A 45 -11.63 -15.10 10.13
CA ALA A 45 -12.67 -15.54 9.22
C ALA A 45 -12.17 -16.74 8.42
N ARG A 46 -13.00 -17.78 8.30
CA ARG A 46 -12.66 -19.01 7.57
C ARG A 46 -13.27 -18.98 6.19
N PRO A 47 -12.45 -18.84 5.13
CA PRO A 47 -12.95 -18.94 3.77
C PRO A 47 -13.37 -20.38 3.46
N MET A 48 -14.55 -20.55 2.89
CA MET A 48 -15.08 -21.82 2.38
C MET A 48 -14.88 -21.98 0.88
N GLY A 49 -14.71 -20.88 0.16
CA GLY A 49 -14.47 -20.90 -1.27
C GLY A 49 -14.10 -19.56 -1.82
N PHE A 50 -13.44 -19.60 -2.98
CA PHE A 50 -13.02 -18.41 -3.74
C PHE A 50 -13.64 -18.43 -5.13
N ASP A 51 -13.99 -17.25 -5.62
CA ASP A 51 -14.56 -17.00 -6.94
C ASP A 51 -13.88 -15.81 -7.61
N ALA A 52 -14.19 -15.57 -8.89
CA ALA A 52 -13.78 -14.33 -9.54
C ALA A 52 -14.42 -13.12 -8.82
N PRO A 53 -13.72 -11.94 -8.83
CA PRO A 53 -14.28 -10.76 -8.19
C PRO A 53 -15.57 -10.32 -8.89
N ALA A 54 -16.63 -10.11 -8.11
CA ALA A 54 -17.95 -9.69 -8.60
C ALA A 54 -18.17 -8.18 -8.43
N LEU A 55 -17.09 -7.39 -8.46
CA LEU A 55 -17.14 -5.94 -8.33
C LEU A 55 -17.62 -5.28 -9.63
N PRO A 56 -18.51 -4.28 -9.55
CA PRO A 56 -18.90 -3.48 -10.72
C PRO A 56 -17.70 -2.82 -11.39
N PRO A 57 -17.67 -2.66 -12.73
CA PRO A 57 -16.55 -2.03 -13.43
C PRO A 57 -16.24 -0.61 -12.94
N ALA A 58 -17.25 0.15 -12.50
CA ALA A 58 -17.06 1.48 -11.94
C ALA A 58 -16.25 1.45 -10.63
N ILE A 59 -16.51 0.45 -9.78
CA ILE A 59 -15.77 0.24 -8.53
C ILE A 59 -14.32 -0.19 -8.82
N LEU A 60 -14.13 -1.16 -9.72
CA LEU A 60 -12.80 -1.58 -10.16
C LEU A 60 -11.99 -0.39 -10.74
N GLY A 61 -12.63 0.49 -11.51
CA GLY A 61 -12.01 1.68 -12.08
C GLY A 61 -11.50 2.68 -11.03
N LEU A 62 -12.05 2.69 -9.83
CA LEU A 62 -11.57 3.51 -8.70
C LEU A 62 -10.53 2.76 -7.85
N LEU A 63 -10.77 1.47 -7.64
CA LEU A 63 -9.98 0.65 -6.73
C LEU A 63 -8.59 0.33 -7.28
N LEU A 64 -8.49 -0.08 -8.56
CA LEU A 64 -7.22 -0.49 -9.14
C LEU A 64 -6.17 0.64 -9.14
N PRO A 65 -6.46 1.88 -9.57
CA PRO A 65 -5.50 2.97 -9.48
C PRO A 65 -5.10 3.33 -8.05
N ALA A 66 -6.03 3.19 -7.08
CA ALA A 66 -5.73 3.44 -5.67
C ALA A 66 -4.76 2.39 -5.11
N PHE A 67 -4.88 1.13 -5.55
CA PHE A 67 -3.94 0.06 -5.19
C PHE A 67 -2.59 0.26 -5.86
N ASP A 68 -2.54 0.52 -7.16
CA ASP A 68 -1.31 0.76 -7.91
C ASP A 68 -0.46 1.86 -7.26
N ALA A 69 -1.08 2.96 -6.85
CA ALA A 69 -0.41 4.06 -6.17
C ALA A 69 0.24 3.67 -4.82
N LYS A 70 -0.20 2.55 -4.21
CA LYS A 70 0.35 2.03 -2.96
C LYS A 70 1.33 0.89 -3.17
N PHE A 71 1.22 0.13 -4.25
CA PHE A 71 2.07 -1.04 -4.51
C PHE A 71 3.56 -0.70 -4.60
N ASP A 72 3.91 0.48 -5.09
CA ASP A 72 5.30 0.97 -5.11
C ASP A 72 5.94 1.02 -3.72
N GLN A 73 5.14 1.23 -2.67
CA GLN A 73 5.64 1.37 -1.29
C GLN A 73 6.14 0.04 -0.70
N PHE A 74 5.70 -1.09 -1.25
CA PHE A 74 6.10 -2.43 -0.81
C PHE A 74 6.55 -3.34 -1.97
N ALA A 75 7.15 -2.73 -2.99
CA ALA A 75 7.78 -3.44 -4.09
C ALA A 75 8.75 -4.53 -3.58
N GLY A 76 8.59 -5.75 -4.07
CA GLY A 76 9.39 -6.91 -3.67
C GLY A 76 9.10 -7.47 -2.28
N LEU A 77 8.05 -7.02 -1.58
CA LEU A 77 7.61 -7.58 -0.30
C LEU A 77 6.55 -8.68 -0.43
N ALA A 78 5.96 -8.83 -1.59
CA ALA A 78 5.05 -9.92 -1.93
C ALA A 78 5.28 -10.29 -3.40
N THR A 79 4.95 -11.52 -3.77
CA THR A 79 5.14 -12.02 -5.13
C THR A 79 3.91 -11.76 -6.01
N HIS A 80 2.72 -11.86 -5.43
CA HIS A 80 1.45 -11.63 -6.12
C HIS A 80 0.46 -10.89 -5.22
N ALA A 81 -0.36 -10.07 -5.85
CA ALA A 81 -1.59 -9.55 -5.26
C ALA A 81 -2.79 -10.05 -6.08
N LEU A 82 -3.76 -10.65 -5.42
CA LEU A 82 -4.89 -11.34 -6.05
C LEU A 82 -6.19 -10.76 -5.51
N LEU A 83 -7.02 -10.20 -6.39
CA LEU A 83 -8.35 -9.72 -6.03
C LEU A 83 -9.39 -10.77 -6.44
N GLY A 84 -10.11 -11.33 -5.48
CA GLY A 84 -11.12 -12.37 -5.70
C GLY A 84 -12.39 -12.15 -4.89
N GLY A 85 -13.42 -12.93 -5.22
CA GLY A 85 -14.57 -13.12 -4.37
C GLY A 85 -14.30 -14.17 -3.31
N VAL A 86 -14.89 -14.05 -2.14
CA VAL A 86 -14.78 -15.01 -1.04
C VAL A 86 -16.15 -15.32 -0.45
N THR A 87 -16.37 -16.57 -0.10
CA THR A 87 -17.51 -17.01 0.70
C THR A 87 -17.00 -17.58 2.00
N TYR A 88 -17.50 -17.09 3.13
CA TYR A 88 -17.10 -17.51 4.48
C TYR A 88 -18.00 -18.60 5.05
N GLU A 89 -17.54 -19.23 6.13
CA GLU A 89 -18.24 -20.34 6.81
C GLU A 89 -19.65 -19.94 7.32
N ASP A 90 -19.82 -18.68 7.70
CA ASP A 90 -21.12 -18.09 8.12
C ASP A 90 -22.07 -17.79 6.94
N GLY A 91 -21.66 -18.08 5.71
CA GLY A 91 -22.40 -17.79 4.51
C GLY A 91 -22.27 -16.35 4.00
N HIS A 92 -21.52 -15.51 4.70
CA HIS A 92 -21.20 -14.16 4.22
C HIS A 92 -20.37 -14.21 2.93
N ARG A 93 -20.67 -13.34 1.99
CA ARG A 93 -19.94 -13.20 0.74
C ARG A 93 -19.33 -11.80 0.66
N GLY A 94 -18.07 -11.74 0.29
CA GLY A 94 -17.34 -10.50 0.17
C GLY A 94 -16.26 -10.58 -0.89
N HIS A 95 -15.32 -9.65 -0.83
CA HIS A 95 -14.14 -9.64 -1.68
C HIS A 95 -12.90 -9.75 -0.80
N VAL A 96 -11.84 -10.32 -1.38
CA VAL A 96 -10.56 -10.49 -0.70
C VAL A 96 -9.44 -10.01 -1.61
N LEU A 97 -8.54 -9.24 -1.05
CA LEU A 97 -7.24 -8.92 -1.62
C LEU A 97 -6.18 -9.77 -0.91
N ALA A 98 -5.71 -10.81 -1.59
CA ALA A 98 -4.74 -11.73 -1.04
C ALA A 98 -3.32 -11.41 -1.54
N PHE A 99 -2.37 -11.35 -0.62
CA PHE A 99 -0.95 -11.21 -0.92
C PHE A 99 -0.24 -12.54 -0.70
N LEU A 100 0.51 -13.00 -1.73
CA LEU A 100 1.30 -14.22 -1.66
C LEU A 100 2.76 -13.90 -1.34
N GLY A 101 3.40 -14.74 -0.54
CA GLY A 101 4.82 -14.65 -0.23
C GLY A 101 5.22 -13.47 0.66
N ALA A 102 4.28 -12.71 1.21
CA ALA A 102 4.58 -11.59 2.09
C ALA A 102 5.16 -12.07 3.43
N PRO A 103 6.38 -11.62 3.81
CA PRO A 103 6.99 -12.00 5.08
C PRO A 103 6.20 -11.40 6.26
N GLU A 104 6.12 -12.11 7.36
CA GLU A 104 5.37 -11.74 8.56
C GLU A 104 5.58 -10.27 9.00
N PRO A 105 6.82 -9.76 9.08
CA PRO A 105 7.04 -8.37 9.49
C PRO A 105 6.45 -7.31 8.55
N ALA A 106 6.21 -7.64 7.27
CA ALA A 106 5.67 -6.71 6.28
C ALA A 106 4.14 -6.69 6.26
N ARG A 107 3.48 -7.75 6.74
CA ARG A 107 2.02 -7.93 6.64
C ARG A 107 1.22 -6.77 7.23
N ALA A 108 1.59 -6.31 8.41
CA ALA A 108 0.90 -5.18 9.05
C ALA A 108 1.03 -3.88 8.25
N ALA A 109 2.20 -3.61 7.66
CA ALA A 109 2.42 -2.43 6.82
C ALA A 109 1.61 -2.49 5.51
N ILE A 110 1.59 -3.66 4.86
CA ILE A 110 0.80 -3.90 3.64
C ILE A 110 -0.71 -3.74 3.95
N ALA A 111 -1.21 -4.37 5.01
CA ALA A 111 -2.61 -4.27 5.41
C ALA A 111 -3.01 -2.82 5.68
N LYS A 112 -2.17 -2.05 6.37
CA LYS A 112 -2.41 -0.63 6.63
C LYS A 112 -2.43 0.18 5.32
N ALA A 113 -1.48 -0.04 4.41
CA ALA A 113 -1.43 0.68 3.14
C ALA A 113 -2.69 0.39 2.29
N MET A 114 -3.19 -0.84 2.30
CA MET A 114 -4.43 -1.21 1.59
C MET A 114 -5.67 -0.61 2.24
N SER A 115 -5.75 -0.58 3.57
CA SER A 115 -6.82 0.09 4.31
C SER A 115 -6.88 1.59 3.99
N GLU A 116 -5.73 2.25 3.92
CA GLU A 116 -5.63 3.65 3.49
C GLU A 116 -6.11 3.82 2.04
N ALA A 117 -5.66 2.96 1.11
CA ALA A 117 -6.10 3.01 -0.29
C ALA A 117 -7.61 2.88 -0.42
N LEU A 118 -8.23 1.98 0.35
CA LEU A 118 -9.69 1.81 0.41
C LEU A 118 -10.39 3.06 0.94
N ALA A 119 -9.95 3.60 2.08
CA ALA A 119 -10.53 4.79 2.67
C ALA A 119 -10.49 5.99 1.71
N PHE A 120 -9.38 6.16 0.97
CA PHE A 120 -9.25 7.24 -0.02
C PHE A 120 -9.97 6.98 -1.34
N SER A 121 -10.31 5.74 -1.65
CA SER A 121 -11.13 5.40 -2.85
C SER A 121 -12.60 5.76 -2.70
N GLY A 122 -13.06 6.08 -1.49
CA GLY A 122 -14.46 6.34 -1.17
C GLY A 122 -15.32 5.08 -1.08
N LEU A 123 -14.69 3.90 -1.05
CA LEU A 123 -15.37 2.62 -0.84
C LEU A 123 -15.47 2.31 0.65
N ASP A 124 -16.54 1.65 1.05
CA ASP A 124 -16.68 1.19 2.42
C ASP A 124 -15.68 0.06 2.69
N ALA A 125 -14.85 0.24 3.71
CA ALA A 125 -13.79 -0.72 4.08
C ALA A 125 -14.35 -2.10 4.49
N GLY A 126 -15.65 -2.22 4.76
CA GLY A 126 -16.31 -3.47 5.09
C GLY A 126 -16.50 -4.44 3.92
N GLU A 127 -16.27 -4.00 2.67
CA GLU A 127 -16.51 -4.82 1.48
C GLU A 127 -15.28 -5.57 0.95
N LEU A 128 -14.08 -5.27 1.47
CA LEU A 128 -12.84 -5.89 1.04
C LEU A 128 -11.96 -6.29 2.22
N ASP A 129 -11.73 -7.58 2.35
CA ASP A 129 -10.79 -8.12 3.33
C ASP A 129 -9.37 -8.20 2.73
N VAL A 130 -8.35 -7.94 3.55
CA VAL A 130 -6.94 -8.15 3.18
C VAL A 130 -6.43 -9.40 3.89
N THR A 131 -5.82 -10.32 3.12
CA THR A 131 -5.28 -11.57 3.66
C THR A 131 -3.89 -11.87 3.12
N PHE A 132 -3.17 -12.73 3.83
CA PHE A 132 -1.84 -13.18 3.47
C PHE A 132 -1.81 -14.70 3.38
N LEU A 133 -1.40 -15.22 2.24
CA LEU A 133 -1.34 -16.65 1.97
C LEU A 133 0.08 -17.08 1.64
N ASP A 134 0.42 -18.28 2.06
CA ASP A 134 1.68 -18.90 1.65
C ASP A 134 1.56 -19.38 0.20
N GLU A 135 2.63 -19.24 -0.58
CA GLU A 135 2.69 -19.57 -2.00
C GLU A 135 2.38 -21.05 -2.17
N GLY A 136 2.10 -21.88 -2.06
CA GLY A 136 1.85 -23.32 -2.24
C GLY A 136 0.66 -23.80 -1.45
N SER A 137 -0.05 -22.89 -0.76
CA SER A 137 -1.25 -23.28 -0.06
C SER A 137 -2.39 -23.62 -1.05
N GLU A 138 -3.29 -24.50 -0.65
CA GLU A 138 -4.46 -24.85 -1.45
C GLU A 138 -5.30 -23.60 -1.77
N ALA A 139 -5.48 -22.72 -0.79
CA ALA A 139 -6.18 -21.45 -0.94
C ALA A 139 -5.53 -20.55 -2.01
N ALA A 140 -4.20 -20.44 -2.00
CA ALA A 140 -3.46 -19.66 -2.99
C ALA A 140 -3.63 -20.24 -4.39
N THR A 141 -3.59 -21.56 -4.54
CA THR A 141 -3.76 -22.25 -5.84
C THR A 141 -5.15 -21.98 -6.41
N VAL A 142 -6.20 -22.17 -5.61
CA VAL A 142 -7.59 -21.92 -6.04
C VAL A 142 -7.81 -20.45 -6.39
N LEU A 143 -7.21 -19.55 -5.61
CA LEU A 143 -7.38 -18.11 -5.85
C LEU A 143 -6.63 -17.65 -7.11
N LEU A 144 -5.44 -18.19 -7.38
CA LEU A 144 -4.67 -17.92 -8.62
C LEU A 144 -5.43 -18.30 -9.90
N GLU A 145 -6.26 -19.34 -9.85
CA GLU A 145 -7.07 -19.77 -11.00
C GLU A 145 -8.27 -18.86 -11.29
N LYS A 146 -8.79 -18.17 -10.28
CA LYS A 146 -10.08 -17.47 -10.35
C LYS A 146 -9.98 -15.96 -10.18
N ALA A 147 -8.99 -15.48 -9.43
CA ALA A 147 -8.85 -14.08 -9.07
C ALA A 147 -8.29 -13.23 -10.21
N LEU A 148 -8.53 -11.93 -10.12
CA LEU A 148 -7.82 -10.94 -10.90
C LEU A 148 -6.41 -10.77 -10.32
N VAL A 149 -5.39 -11.11 -11.11
CA VAL A 149 -3.98 -10.92 -10.73
C VAL A 149 -3.63 -9.46 -10.93
N LEU A 150 -3.17 -8.80 -9.86
CA LEU A 150 -2.70 -7.42 -9.88
C LEU A 150 -1.17 -7.42 -9.97
N HIS A 151 -0.65 -6.51 -10.77
CA HIS A 151 0.79 -6.38 -10.95
C HIS A 151 1.41 -5.70 -9.73
N LEU A 152 2.36 -6.38 -9.08
CA LEU A 152 3.21 -5.79 -8.07
C LEU A 152 4.54 -5.39 -8.71
N PRO A 153 5.03 -4.17 -8.46
CA PRO A 153 6.33 -3.77 -8.97
C PRO A 153 7.44 -4.60 -8.32
N GLU A 154 8.40 -5.00 -9.13
CA GLU A 154 9.60 -5.65 -8.64
C GLU A 154 10.47 -4.62 -7.90
N ARG A 155 11.18 -5.07 -6.89
CA ARG A 155 12.17 -4.24 -6.21
C ARG A 155 13.30 -3.95 -7.17
N VAL A 156 13.42 -2.71 -7.62
CA VAL A 156 14.60 -2.25 -8.33
C VAL A 156 15.74 -2.23 -7.30
N GLU A 157 16.67 -3.15 -7.40
CA GLU A 157 17.95 -3.04 -6.70
C GLU A 157 18.65 -1.82 -7.30
N GLU A 158 18.63 -0.68 -6.59
CA GLU A 158 19.52 0.42 -6.90
C GLU A 158 20.95 -0.14 -6.75
N GLU A 159 21.65 -0.30 -7.87
CA GLU A 159 23.10 -0.50 -7.84
C GLU A 159 23.67 0.63 -6.99
N VAL A 160 24.06 0.30 -5.78
CA VAL A 160 24.81 1.22 -4.92
C VAL A 160 26.14 1.47 -5.66
N GLN A 161 26.16 2.49 -6.51
CA GLN A 161 27.42 3.00 -7.03
C GLN A 161 28.19 3.46 -5.79
N GLU A 162 29.14 2.64 -5.36
CA GLU A 162 30.15 3.08 -4.42
C GLU A 162 30.81 4.33 -5.02
N LEU A 163 30.31 5.49 -4.63
CA LEU A 163 31.02 6.74 -4.81
C LEU A 163 32.35 6.58 -4.08
N LYS A 164 33.40 6.18 -4.82
CA LYS A 164 34.76 6.31 -4.35
C LYS A 164 34.99 7.80 -4.11
N ILE A 165 34.65 8.25 -2.91
CA ILE A 165 35.02 9.58 -2.43
C ILE A 165 36.53 9.54 -2.19
N THR A 166 37.29 9.79 -3.24
CA THR A 166 38.70 10.07 -3.12
C THR A 166 38.81 11.48 -2.55
N ALA A 167 39.19 11.60 -1.29
CA ALA A 167 39.42 12.91 -0.69
C ALA A 167 40.41 13.69 -1.56
N PRO A 168 40.22 15.01 -1.76
CA PRO A 168 41.16 15.82 -2.53
C PRO A 168 42.60 15.67 -2.02
N GLY A 169 43.52 15.21 -2.88
CA GLY A 169 44.90 14.96 -2.53
C GLY A 169 45.30 13.52 -2.25
N MET A 170 44.36 12.53 -2.32
CA MET A 170 44.68 11.11 -2.16
C MET A 170 44.71 10.31 -3.49
N ASP A 171 44.75 10.98 -4.62
CA ASP A 171 44.97 10.31 -5.90
C ASP A 171 46.43 9.92 -6.05
N PRO A 172 46.80 8.62 -6.03
CA PRO A 172 48.20 8.19 -6.15
C PRO A 172 48.81 8.56 -7.51
N ALA A 173 47.99 8.86 -8.53
CA ALA A 173 48.43 9.33 -9.84
C ALA A 173 48.70 10.85 -9.90
N LYS A 174 48.26 11.60 -8.89
CA LYS A 174 48.46 13.06 -8.78
C LYS A 174 48.82 13.45 -7.36
N PRO A 175 50.09 13.21 -6.93
CA PRO A 175 50.53 13.60 -5.59
C PRO A 175 50.40 15.13 -5.41
N PRO A 176 50.11 15.62 -4.20
CA PRO A 176 49.99 17.03 -3.90
C PRO A 176 51.30 17.76 -4.20
N ILE A 177 51.23 18.84 -4.97
CA ILE A 177 52.37 19.71 -5.20
C ILE A 177 52.56 20.57 -3.94
N LEU A 178 53.52 20.20 -3.12
CA LEU A 178 53.99 21.05 -2.00
C LEU A 178 54.74 22.25 -2.58
N ARG A 179 54.26 23.46 -2.35
CA ARG A 179 54.97 24.73 -2.56
C ARG A 179 55.50 25.25 -1.24
#